data_352249bdb37cc64608eb33f721e8151f
#
_entry.id   352249bdb37cc64608eb33f721e8151f
#
_cell.length_a   1.000
_cell.length_b   1.000
_cell.length_c   1.000
_cell.angle_alpha   90.00
_cell.angle_beta   90.00
_cell.angle_gamma   90.00
#
_symmetry.space_group_name_H-M   'P 1'
#
loop_
_entity.id
_entity.type
_entity.pdbx_description
1 polymer ?
#
loop_
_entity_poly.entity_id
_entity_poly.type
_entity_poly.pdbx_seq_one_letter_code
_entity_poly.pdbx_strand_id
1 'polypeptide(L)'
;PEDEVGTENIRRIFEQLAVSEGLTVLGWRNVPCHPAQLGAGARRTMPRIRQCFLARPASVAAGADFDRRLYVLRRVFEKQDTDTYICSLSCRTIVYKGMMLVNQLRSFYDDLQDVRYCSQMAMVHSRFSTNTFPSWSKAHPQRCLLHNGEINTIRGNHDRMKAREETMRSAVMEQEMRRVLPVVQDGGSDSQMLDNTLEFLHMNGFPLSLAGMILLPEPWQGSKTETAWKDLYRYYATMMEPWDGPAAILYSDGDTVCASLDRNGLRPLRCALTDDHRLGLSSEAGVLFEENAHIVRRWKLKAGDVLEVNLHTGQLMESEALKTRYAREKPYGEWMKQLIRLSDLPGAEERGNALSEHQQAVLSRAFHYTYEDVQSILLPMAKNGTEPIVSMGADEPIAALSKTHPSLFDYFRQRFAQVTNPPIDALREEIKTDCSIYIGDDGNLLSDGPVRTGVGSSRTVQLSG
;
A
#
# COMPACT_ATOMS: atom_id res chain seq x y z
N PRO A 1 4.40 -3.89 -27.97
CA PRO A 1 4.12 -4.56 -29.25
C PRO A 1 5.31 -5.39 -29.73
N GLU A 2 5.02 -6.48 -30.43
CA GLU A 2 6.06 -7.40 -30.92
C GLU A 2 6.73 -6.88 -32.20
N ASP A 3 6.09 -5.96 -32.91
CA ASP A 3 6.57 -5.41 -34.18
C ASP A 3 7.10 -3.97 -34.07
N GLU A 4 7.79 -3.52 -35.12
CA GLU A 4 8.34 -2.16 -35.20
C GLU A 4 7.27 -1.11 -35.43
N VAL A 5 6.21 -1.43 -36.18
CA VAL A 5 5.15 -0.49 -36.50
C VAL A 5 4.35 -0.15 -35.24
N GLY A 6 3.99 -1.14 -34.43
CA GLY A 6 3.33 -0.94 -33.14
C GLY A 6 4.20 -0.16 -32.16
N THR A 7 5.51 -0.45 -32.14
CA THR A 7 6.45 0.27 -31.28
C THR A 7 6.54 1.75 -31.67
N GLU A 8 6.58 2.08 -32.95
CA GLU A 8 6.66 3.46 -33.41
C GLU A 8 5.33 4.21 -33.21
N ASN A 9 4.21 3.50 -33.33
CA ASN A 9 2.90 4.07 -33.04
C ASN A 9 2.77 4.47 -31.55
N ILE A 10 3.18 3.61 -30.63
CA ILE A 10 3.21 3.90 -29.19
C ILE A 10 4.13 5.09 -28.88
N ARG A 11 5.31 5.12 -29.48
CA ARG A 11 6.22 6.25 -29.35
C ARG A 11 5.53 7.55 -29.77
N ARG A 12 4.85 7.57 -30.90
CA ARG A 12 4.11 8.74 -31.40
C ARG A 12 2.99 9.17 -30.44
N ILE A 13 2.25 8.22 -29.89
CA ILE A 13 1.23 8.51 -28.88
C ILE A 13 1.84 9.17 -27.65
N PHE A 14 2.93 8.62 -27.13
CA PHE A 14 3.64 9.20 -25.99
C PHE A 14 4.15 10.61 -26.27
N GLU A 15 4.74 10.85 -27.46
CA GLU A 15 5.24 12.15 -27.86
C GLU A 15 4.10 13.20 -27.98
N GLN A 16 2.97 12.81 -28.55
CA GLN A 16 1.79 13.67 -28.65
C GLN A 16 1.25 14.04 -27.27
N LEU A 17 1.19 13.08 -26.36
CA LEU A 17 0.78 13.32 -24.99
C LEU A 17 1.78 14.22 -24.26
N ALA A 18 3.08 13.98 -24.40
CA ALA A 18 4.10 14.83 -23.80
C ALA A 18 3.94 16.29 -24.26
N VAL A 19 3.72 16.52 -25.55
CA VAL A 19 3.46 17.87 -26.08
C VAL A 19 2.18 18.47 -25.53
N SER A 20 1.10 17.69 -25.40
CA SER A 20 -0.17 18.17 -24.81
C SER A 20 -0.05 18.53 -23.33
N GLU A 21 0.90 17.88 -22.62
CA GLU A 21 1.26 18.22 -21.23
C GLU A 21 2.28 19.38 -21.12
N GLY A 22 2.62 20.02 -22.22
CA GLY A 22 3.60 21.10 -22.26
C GLY A 22 5.05 20.65 -22.09
N LEU A 23 5.35 19.39 -22.36
CA LEU A 23 6.68 18.81 -22.26
C LEU A 23 7.33 18.71 -23.64
N THR A 24 8.65 18.87 -23.70
CA THR A 24 9.43 18.70 -24.92
C THR A 24 10.20 17.40 -24.88
N VAL A 25 10.00 16.55 -25.87
CA VAL A 25 10.78 15.33 -26.04
C VAL A 25 12.15 15.69 -26.64
N LEU A 26 13.20 15.37 -25.92
CA LEU A 26 14.59 15.58 -26.35
C LEU A 26 15.09 14.45 -27.24
N GLY A 27 14.58 13.25 -27.04
CA GLY A 27 14.95 12.09 -27.82
C GLY A 27 14.67 10.76 -27.15
N TRP A 28 14.98 9.70 -27.88
CA TRP A 28 14.84 8.32 -27.47
C TRP A 28 16.12 7.55 -27.67
N ARG A 29 16.35 6.55 -26.81
CA ARG A 29 17.37 5.53 -27.04
C ARG A 29 16.81 4.13 -26.76
N ASN A 30 17.35 3.14 -27.45
CA ASN A 30 17.22 1.77 -27.02
C ASN A 30 18.15 1.57 -25.82
N VAL A 31 17.65 0.99 -24.73
CA VAL A 31 18.51 0.66 -23.59
C VAL A 31 19.41 -0.52 -23.99
N PRO A 32 20.74 -0.39 -23.89
CA PRO A 32 21.65 -1.47 -24.24
C PRO A 32 21.48 -2.65 -23.28
N CYS A 33 21.09 -3.80 -23.81
CA CYS A 33 20.80 -5.01 -23.06
C CYS A 33 21.39 -6.24 -23.73
N HIS A 34 21.73 -7.26 -22.93
CA HIS A 34 22.27 -8.54 -23.39
C HIS A 34 21.29 -9.71 -23.17
N PRO A 35 20.35 -9.97 -24.11
CA PRO A 35 19.35 -11.03 -23.97
C PRO A 35 19.97 -12.45 -23.81
N ALA A 36 21.18 -12.64 -24.29
CA ALA A 36 21.90 -13.90 -24.16
C ALA A 36 22.17 -14.32 -22.69
N GLN A 37 22.18 -13.35 -21.77
CA GLN A 37 22.35 -13.57 -20.34
C GLN A 37 21.10 -14.16 -19.67
N LEU A 38 19.94 -14.10 -20.33
CA LEU A 38 18.66 -14.52 -19.75
C LEU A 38 18.39 -15.99 -19.99
N GLY A 39 17.68 -16.63 -19.05
CA GLY A 39 17.07 -17.94 -19.26
C GLY A 39 16.01 -17.92 -20.37
N ALA A 40 15.72 -19.10 -20.94
CA ALA A 40 14.83 -19.22 -22.11
C ALA A 40 13.42 -18.62 -21.88
N GLY A 41 12.84 -18.81 -20.70
CA GLY A 41 11.51 -18.27 -20.34
C GLY A 41 11.49 -16.75 -20.31
N ALA A 42 12.46 -16.13 -19.63
CA ALA A 42 12.58 -14.70 -19.52
C ALA A 42 12.87 -14.03 -20.88
N ARG A 43 13.71 -14.68 -21.69
CA ARG A 43 14.04 -14.21 -23.05
C ARG A 43 12.82 -14.19 -23.97
N ARG A 44 11.98 -15.23 -23.91
CA ARG A 44 10.76 -15.32 -24.74
C ARG A 44 9.75 -14.21 -24.46
N THR A 45 9.70 -13.72 -23.21
CA THR A 45 8.76 -12.68 -22.78
C THR A 45 9.44 -11.33 -22.59
N MET A 46 10.68 -11.18 -23.06
CA MET A 46 11.45 -9.95 -22.90
C MET A 46 10.80 -8.81 -23.68
N PRO A 47 10.47 -7.68 -23.04
CA PRO A 47 9.97 -6.50 -23.74
C PRO A 47 11.10 -5.77 -24.47
N ARG A 48 10.73 -4.93 -25.43
CA ARG A 48 11.63 -3.92 -25.97
C ARG A 48 11.80 -2.80 -24.94
N ILE A 49 13.02 -2.54 -24.50
CA ILE A 49 13.31 -1.56 -23.47
C ILE A 49 13.83 -0.29 -24.11
N ARG A 50 13.07 0.80 -23.94
CA ARG A 50 13.42 2.13 -24.46
C ARG A 50 13.40 3.17 -23.35
N GLN A 51 14.18 4.22 -23.53
CA GLN A 51 14.22 5.37 -22.66
C GLN A 51 13.94 6.64 -23.47
N CYS A 52 13.01 7.47 -22.93
CA CYS A 52 12.68 8.79 -23.45
C CYS A 52 13.29 9.85 -22.54
N PHE A 53 13.82 10.91 -23.14
CA PHE A 53 14.34 12.07 -22.46
C PHE A 53 13.40 13.25 -22.68
N LEU A 54 12.96 13.88 -21.57
CA LEU A 54 12.04 15.00 -21.57
C LEU A 54 12.72 16.24 -20.96
N ALA A 55 12.55 17.37 -21.59
CA ALA A 55 13.00 18.65 -21.04
C ALA A 55 12.01 19.15 -19.99
N ARG A 56 12.53 19.66 -18.89
CA ARG A 56 11.74 20.37 -17.90
C ARG A 56 11.36 21.77 -18.45
N PRO A 57 10.07 22.12 -18.49
CA PRO A 57 9.65 23.47 -18.86
C PRO A 57 10.20 24.51 -17.88
N ALA A 58 10.57 25.69 -18.38
CA ALA A 58 11.09 26.77 -17.53
C ALA A 58 10.08 27.25 -16.46
N SER A 59 8.79 27.09 -16.73
CA SER A 59 7.70 27.44 -15.82
C SER A 59 7.47 26.44 -14.68
N VAL A 60 8.10 25.26 -14.73
CA VAL A 60 7.94 24.20 -13.74
C VAL A 60 9.21 24.12 -12.89
N ALA A 61 9.06 24.15 -11.55
CA ALA A 61 10.19 23.99 -10.65
C ALA A 61 10.84 22.58 -10.80
N ALA A 62 12.12 22.48 -10.52
CA ALA A 62 12.81 21.20 -10.50
C ALA A 62 12.38 20.35 -9.31
N GLY A 63 12.64 19.04 -9.36
CA GLY A 63 12.31 18.12 -8.28
C GLY A 63 10.82 17.72 -8.30
N ALA A 64 10.15 17.81 -7.16
CA ALA A 64 8.80 17.28 -6.97
C ALA A 64 7.75 17.85 -7.96
N ASP A 65 7.84 19.11 -8.32
CA ASP A 65 6.88 19.71 -9.26
C ASP A 65 7.04 19.16 -10.67
N PHE A 66 8.29 18.93 -11.10
CA PHE A 66 8.54 18.30 -12.39
C PHE A 66 8.14 16.82 -12.36
N ASP A 67 8.45 16.09 -11.29
CA ASP A 67 8.01 14.70 -11.15
C ASP A 67 6.48 14.58 -11.14
N ARG A 68 5.76 15.55 -10.57
CA ARG A 68 4.28 15.58 -10.64
C ARG A 68 3.78 15.73 -12.07
N ARG A 69 4.42 16.53 -12.91
CA ARG A 69 4.10 16.62 -14.35
C ARG A 69 4.37 15.30 -15.07
N LEU A 70 5.50 14.68 -14.78
CA LEU A 70 5.85 13.36 -15.33
C LEU A 70 4.88 12.27 -14.87
N TYR A 71 4.44 12.33 -13.62
CA TYR A 71 3.41 11.46 -13.08
C TYR A 71 2.08 11.59 -13.84
N VAL A 72 1.61 12.81 -14.08
CA VAL A 72 0.38 13.04 -14.86
C VAL A 72 0.52 12.49 -16.28
N LEU A 73 1.61 12.81 -16.99
CA LEU A 73 1.88 12.28 -18.33
C LEU A 73 1.82 10.75 -18.33
N ARG A 74 2.51 10.10 -17.41
CA ARG A 74 2.51 8.65 -17.29
C ARG A 74 1.10 8.08 -17.08
N ARG A 75 0.33 8.65 -16.14
CA ARG A 75 -1.02 8.17 -15.85
C ARG A 75 -1.98 8.34 -17.03
N VAL A 76 -1.85 9.44 -17.78
CA VAL A 76 -2.63 9.67 -18.99
C VAL A 76 -2.22 8.69 -20.10
N PHE A 77 -0.94 8.43 -20.26
CA PHE A 77 -0.44 7.47 -21.23
C PHE A 77 -0.90 6.02 -20.92
N GLU A 78 -0.78 5.59 -19.68
CA GLU A 78 -1.19 4.24 -19.22
C GLU A 78 -2.68 3.94 -19.46
N LYS A 79 -3.51 4.98 -19.63
CA LYS A 79 -4.94 4.82 -20.00
C LYS A 79 -5.16 4.58 -21.48
N GLN A 80 -4.24 5.02 -22.31
CA GLN A 80 -4.37 4.91 -23.77
C GLN A 80 -3.66 3.69 -24.33
N ASP A 81 -2.64 3.21 -23.62
CA ASP A 81 -1.84 2.06 -24.04
C ASP A 81 -1.64 1.08 -22.88
N THR A 82 -2.15 -0.13 -23.06
CA THR A 82 -2.05 -1.24 -22.10
C THR A 82 -0.89 -2.19 -22.41
N ASP A 83 -0.26 -2.07 -23.57
CA ASP A 83 0.82 -2.97 -24.00
C ASP A 83 2.21 -2.50 -23.54
N THR A 84 2.28 -1.28 -23.03
CA THR A 84 3.53 -0.68 -22.54
C THR A 84 3.49 -0.49 -21.03
N TYR A 85 4.58 -0.81 -20.37
CA TYR A 85 4.79 -0.55 -18.96
C TYR A 85 5.89 0.48 -18.75
N ILE A 86 5.59 1.59 -18.12
CA ILE A 86 6.57 2.60 -17.71
C ILE A 86 7.12 2.22 -16.34
N CYS A 87 8.34 1.68 -16.29
CA CYS A 87 8.97 1.25 -15.05
C CYS A 87 9.46 2.41 -14.17
N SER A 88 9.84 3.54 -14.78
CA SER A 88 10.09 4.82 -14.09
C SER A 88 9.92 5.98 -15.08
N LEU A 89 9.39 7.10 -14.60
CA LEU A 89 9.36 8.37 -15.30
C LEU A 89 9.52 9.47 -14.25
N SER A 90 10.76 9.84 -13.97
CA SER A 90 11.15 10.77 -12.90
C SER A 90 12.38 11.55 -13.29
N CYS A 91 12.57 12.72 -12.73
CA CYS A 91 13.79 13.51 -12.88
C CYS A 91 14.84 13.19 -11.80
N ARG A 92 14.53 12.29 -10.85
CA ARG A 92 15.37 11.99 -9.68
C ARG A 92 15.71 10.51 -9.53
N THR A 93 14.90 9.61 -10.09
CA THR A 93 15.07 8.17 -9.93
C THR A 93 15.01 7.45 -11.28
N ILE A 94 15.71 6.32 -11.38
CA ILE A 94 15.63 5.40 -12.51
C ILE A 94 15.53 3.97 -12.00
N VAL A 95 14.70 3.15 -12.65
CA VAL A 95 14.46 1.75 -12.26
C VAL A 95 14.97 0.81 -13.37
N TYR A 96 15.90 -0.06 -13.00
CA TYR A 96 16.33 -1.22 -13.80
C TYR A 96 15.77 -2.49 -13.19
N LYS A 97 14.94 -3.21 -13.93
CA LYS A 97 14.30 -4.43 -13.43
C LYS A 97 13.99 -5.43 -14.54
N GLY A 98 13.69 -6.66 -14.15
CA GLY A 98 13.31 -7.69 -15.13
C GLY A 98 13.20 -9.08 -14.53
N MET A 99 12.91 -10.05 -15.40
CA MET A 99 12.86 -11.47 -15.04
C MET A 99 14.26 -12.09 -15.19
N MET A 100 15.10 -11.92 -14.16
CA MET A 100 16.49 -12.37 -14.19
C MET A 100 16.98 -12.77 -12.80
N LEU A 101 18.05 -13.54 -12.74
CA LEU A 101 18.76 -13.83 -11.49
C LEU A 101 19.58 -12.61 -11.05
N VAL A 102 19.89 -12.52 -9.77
CA VAL A 102 20.60 -11.40 -9.18
C VAL A 102 21.93 -11.11 -9.90
N ASN A 103 22.70 -12.16 -10.19
CA ASN A 103 23.99 -12.05 -10.89
C ASN A 103 23.88 -11.67 -12.36
N GLN A 104 22.70 -11.73 -12.96
CA GLN A 104 22.47 -11.37 -14.35
C GLN A 104 22.18 -9.87 -14.53
N LEU A 105 21.69 -9.17 -13.50
CA LEU A 105 21.24 -7.77 -13.62
C LEU A 105 22.32 -6.86 -14.22
N ARG A 106 23.52 -6.91 -13.65
CA ARG A 106 24.63 -6.05 -14.09
C ARG A 106 25.15 -6.44 -15.47
N SER A 107 25.19 -7.74 -15.80
CA SER A 107 25.63 -8.21 -17.12
C SER A 107 24.56 -8.07 -18.20
N PHE A 108 23.28 -7.90 -17.80
CA PHE A 108 22.19 -7.68 -18.73
C PHE A 108 22.07 -6.22 -19.17
N TYR A 109 22.26 -5.25 -18.28
CA TYR A 109 22.20 -3.83 -18.58
C TYR A 109 23.60 -3.21 -18.65
N ASP A 110 24.01 -2.74 -19.83
CA ASP A 110 25.31 -2.08 -20.02
C ASP A 110 25.47 -0.82 -19.18
N ASP A 111 24.38 -0.07 -19.02
CA ASP A 111 24.37 1.13 -18.19
C ASP A 111 24.89 0.89 -16.77
N LEU A 112 24.60 -0.28 -16.18
CA LEU A 112 25.03 -0.65 -14.83
C LEU A 112 26.52 -1.07 -14.77
N GLN A 113 27.20 -1.18 -15.91
CA GLN A 113 28.63 -1.48 -16.01
C GLN A 113 29.45 -0.21 -16.29
N ASP A 114 28.81 0.88 -16.72
CA ASP A 114 29.50 2.13 -17.03
C ASP A 114 30.03 2.78 -15.73
N VAL A 115 31.32 3.00 -15.66
CA VAL A 115 32.00 3.61 -14.49
C VAL A 115 31.53 5.02 -14.18
N ARG A 116 30.91 5.70 -15.13
CA ARG A 116 30.30 7.03 -14.95
C ARG A 116 28.95 6.98 -14.28
N TYR A 117 28.32 5.79 -14.20
CA TYR A 117 27.04 5.62 -13.56
C TYR A 117 27.20 5.61 -12.05
N CYS A 118 26.95 6.75 -11.42
CA CYS A 118 27.05 6.96 -9.99
C CYS A 118 25.68 7.34 -9.41
N SER A 119 25.41 6.89 -8.19
CA SER A 119 24.19 7.23 -7.44
C SER A 119 24.50 7.35 -5.95
N GLN A 120 23.84 8.29 -5.29
CA GLN A 120 23.91 8.43 -3.82
C GLN A 120 23.10 7.35 -3.11
N MET A 121 22.14 6.72 -3.81
CA MET A 121 21.23 5.74 -3.26
C MET A 121 21.01 4.59 -4.25
N ALA A 122 20.94 3.37 -3.71
CA ALA A 122 20.51 2.20 -4.45
C ALA A 122 19.52 1.38 -3.61
N MET A 123 18.37 1.07 -4.18
CA MET A 123 17.39 0.13 -3.62
C MET A 123 17.34 -1.13 -4.49
N VAL A 124 17.56 -2.29 -3.90
CA VAL A 124 17.68 -3.56 -4.61
C VAL A 124 16.78 -4.63 -4.01
N HIS A 125 16.07 -5.37 -4.84
CA HIS A 125 15.27 -6.50 -4.41
C HIS A 125 15.35 -7.64 -5.43
N SER A 126 15.55 -8.87 -4.97
CA SER A 126 15.83 -10.03 -5.82
C SER A 126 14.61 -10.91 -6.11
N ARG A 127 13.44 -10.63 -5.52
CA ARG A 127 12.28 -11.52 -5.62
C ARG A 127 11.02 -10.78 -6.02
N PHE A 128 10.08 -11.52 -6.61
CA PHE A 128 8.71 -11.06 -6.83
C PHE A 128 7.90 -11.11 -5.53
N SER A 129 6.79 -10.37 -5.48
CA SER A 129 5.78 -10.54 -4.43
C SER A 129 5.24 -11.97 -4.45
N THR A 130 4.95 -12.50 -3.27
CA THR A 130 4.28 -13.79 -3.09
C THR A 130 2.92 -13.77 -3.80
N ASN A 131 2.45 -14.91 -4.28
CA ASN A 131 1.16 -15.04 -4.99
C ASN A 131 1.03 -14.19 -6.27
N THR A 132 2.14 -13.68 -6.80
CA THR A 132 2.17 -12.92 -8.05
C THR A 132 2.65 -13.79 -9.20
N PHE A 133 1.89 -13.82 -10.29
CA PHE A 133 2.37 -14.46 -11.52
C PHE A 133 3.53 -13.62 -12.09
N PRO A 134 4.76 -14.17 -12.20
CA PRO A 134 5.92 -13.39 -12.59
C PRO A 134 5.79 -12.79 -13.98
N SER A 135 6.12 -11.51 -14.10
CA SER A 135 6.23 -10.81 -15.38
C SER A 135 7.28 -9.68 -15.28
N TRP A 136 7.74 -9.18 -16.41
CA TRP A 136 8.73 -8.11 -16.47
C TRP A 136 8.26 -6.85 -15.71
N SER A 137 6.98 -6.49 -15.84
CA SER A 137 6.40 -5.32 -15.17
C SER A 137 6.24 -5.49 -13.67
N LYS A 138 6.05 -6.72 -13.18
CA LYS A 138 5.83 -7.03 -11.76
C LYS A 138 7.10 -7.27 -10.97
N ALA A 139 8.27 -7.30 -11.62
CA ALA A 139 9.55 -7.38 -10.93
C ALA A 139 9.78 -6.18 -10.03
N HIS A 140 10.48 -6.38 -8.90
CA HIS A 140 10.96 -5.30 -8.05
C HIS A 140 12.26 -4.67 -8.61
N PRO A 141 12.58 -3.43 -8.20
CA PRO A 141 11.75 -2.52 -7.42
C PRO A 141 10.54 -2.00 -8.20
N GLN A 142 9.56 -1.46 -7.49
CA GLN A 142 8.51 -0.66 -8.09
C GLN A 142 9.03 0.76 -8.38
N ARG A 143 8.16 1.75 -8.65
CA ARG A 143 8.62 3.11 -9.00
C ARG A 143 9.24 3.85 -7.82
N CYS A 144 8.57 3.77 -6.67
CA CYS A 144 8.99 4.44 -5.45
C CYS A 144 9.45 3.48 -4.37
N LEU A 145 9.02 2.21 -4.40
CA LEU A 145 9.27 1.28 -3.31
C LEU A 145 9.78 -0.10 -3.74
N LEU A 146 10.37 -0.77 -2.77
CA LEU A 146 10.51 -2.22 -2.74
C LEU A 146 9.88 -2.77 -1.45
N HIS A 147 9.36 -3.99 -1.54
CA HIS A 147 8.61 -4.64 -0.48
C HIS A 147 9.07 -6.08 -0.30
N ASN A 148 9.60 -6.37 0.88
CA ASN A 148 9.86 -7.73 1.32
C ASN A 148 8.74 -8.18 2.25
N GLY A 149 7.75 -8.89 1.71
CA GLY A 149 6.60 -9.35 2.46
C GLY A 149 5.38 -9.59 1.60
N GLU A 150 4.21 -9.38 2.19
CA GLU A 150 2.91 -9.53 1.55
C GLU A 150 1.88 -8.62 2.25
N ILE A 151 1.14 -7.84 1.49
CA ILE A 151 -0.01 -7.10 2.02
C ILE A 151 -1.24 -8.01 1.96
N ASN A 152 -1.64 -8.55 3.11
CA ASN A 152 -2.74 -9.51 3.20
C ASN A 152 -4.11 -8.87 2.99
N THR A 153 -4.25 -7.58 3.29
CA THR A 153 -5.49 -6.81 3.17
C THR A 153 -5.71 -6.22 1.77
N ILE A 154 -4.87 -6.58 0.81
CA ILE A 154 -4.76 -5.91 -0.51
C ILE A 154 -6.09 -5.75 -1.24
N ARG A 155 -7.00 -6.73 -1.18
CA ARG A 155 -8.28 -6.66 -1.85
C ARG A 155 -9.18 -5.57 -1.25
N GLY A 156 -9.27 -5.52 0.07
CA GLY A 156 -10.01 -4.47 0.77
C GLY A 156 -9.42 -3.08 0.54
N ASN A 157 -8.07 -2.97 0.59
CA ASN A 157 -7.38 -1.71 0.31
C ASN A 157 -7.65 -1.19 -1.11
N HIS A 158 -7.58 -2.08 -2.11
CA HIS A 158 -7.91 -1.76 -3.50
C HIS A 158 -9.34 -1.24 -3.64
N ASP A 159 -10.31 -1.99 -3.12
CA ASP A 159 -11.73 -1.68 -3.29
C ASP A 159 -12.11 -0.37 -2.56
N ARG A 160 -11.59 -0.16 -1.35
CA ARG A 160 -11.78 1.09 -0.60
C ARG A 160 -11.09 2.28 -1.26
N MET A 161 -9.87 2.08 -1.80
CA MET A 161 -9.19 3.15 -2.54
C MET A 161 -9.99 3.59 -3.75
N LYS A 162 -10.54 2.64 -4.48
CA LYS A 162 -11.39 2.88 -5.64
C LYS A 162 -12.70 3.59 -5.26
N ALA A 163 -13.32 3.20 -4.15
CA ALA A 163 -14.55 3.84 -3.65
C ALA A 163 -14.34 5.32 -3.28
N ARG A 164 -13.22 5.67 -2.63
CA ARG A 164 -12.94 7.06 -2.22
C ARG A 164 -12.52 7.98 -3.36
N GLU A 165 -12.14 7.45 -4.53
CA GLU A 165 -11.74 8.26 -5.68
C GLU A 165 -12.79 9.28 -6.12
N GLU A 166 -14.08 8.98 -5.94
CA GLU A 166 -15.16 9.88 -6.29
C GLU A 166 -15.22 11.13 -5.41
N THR A 167 -14.84 11.00 -4.14
CA THR A 167 -14.92 12.08 -3.14
C THR A 167 -13.62 12.84 -2.98
N MET A 168 -12.49 12.27 -3.39
CA MET A 168 -11.19 12.92 -3.28
C MET A 168 -11.09 14.19 -4.12
N ARG A 169 -10.56 15.26 -3.51
CA ARG A 169 -10.25 16.54 -4.15
C ARG A 169 -8.85 16.96 -3.73
N SER A 170 -8.03 17.32 -4.67
CA SER A 170 -6.65 17.74 -4.44
C SER A 170 -6.48 19.24 -4.69
N ALA A 171 -5.93 19.95 -3.73
CA ALA A 171 -5.50 21.34 -3.93
C ALA A 171 -4.20 21.42 -4.75
N VAL A 172 -3.42 20.33 -4.79
CA VAL A 172 -2.13 20.27 -5.48
C VAL A 172 -2.31 19.89 -6.95
N MET A 173 -3.21 18.96 -7.25
CA MET A 173 -3.46 18.46 -8.61
C MET A 173 -4.70 19.09 -9.27
N GLU A 174 -5.60 19.68 -8.49
CA GLU A 174 -6.81 20.36 -9.00
C GLU A 174 -7.48 19.63 -10.18
N GLN A 175 -7.37 20.22 -11.38
CA GLN A 175 -7.99 19.68 -12.59
C GLN A 175 -7.35 18.37 -13.07
N GLU A 176 -6.08 18.12 -12.73
CA GLU A 176 -5.36 16.91 -13.12
C GLU A 176 -5.84 15.67 -12.34
N MET A 177 -6.51 15.88 -11.20
CA MET A 177 -6.94 14.79 -10.32
C MET A 177 -7.72 13.68 -11.06
N ARG A 178 -8.70 14.05 -11.88
CA ARG A 178 -9.50 13.07 -12.65
C ARG A 178 -8.70 12.36 -13.74
N ARG A 179 -7.61 12.97 -14.18
CA ARG A 179 -6.77 12.43 -15.25
C ARG A 179 -5.83 11.34 -14.74
N VAL A 180 -5.48 11.37 -13.47
CA VAL A 180 -4.58 10.37 -12.86
C VAL A 180 -5.29 9.17 -12.26
N LEU A 181 -6.62 9.22 -12.10
CA LEU A 181 -7.43 8.09 -11.61
C LEU A 181 -7.57 6.99 -12.69
N PRO A 182 -7.76 5.70 -12.33
CA PRO A 182 -7.80 5.20 -10.95
C PRO A 182 -6.41 5.25 -10.30
N VAL A 183 -6.35 5.39 -8.98
CA VAL A 183 -5.06 5.40 -8.25
C VAL A 183 -4.39 4.05 -8.37
N VAL A 184 -5.11 3.00 -8.01
CA VAL A 184 -4.64 1.62 -8.03
C VAL A 184 -4.97 0.96 -9.36
N GLN A 185 -3.97 0.34 -9.98
CA GLN A 185 -4.14 -0.39 -11.24
C GLN A 185 -4.62 -1.81 -10.99
N ASP A 186 -5.71 -2.19 -11.67
CA ASP A 186 -6.26 -3.56 -11.64
C ASP A 186 -5.22 -4.58 -12.12
N GLY A 187 -5.16 -5.75 -11.47
CA GLY A 187 -4.27 -6.85 -11.84
C GLY A 187 -2.80 -6.66 -11.46
N GLY A 188 -2.46 -5.59 -10.74
CA GLY A 188 -1.14 -5.39 -10.14
C GLY A 188 -0.83 -6.41 -9.05
N SER A 189 0.45 -6.51 -8.64
CA SER A 189 0.80 -7.18 -7.40
C SER A 189 0.45 -6.29 -6.20
N ASP A 190 0.41 -6.87 -4.99
CA ASP A 190 0.25 -6.12 -3.75
C ASP A 190 1.25 -4.95 -3.65
N SER A 191 2.51 -5.23 -3.96
CA SER A 191 3.58 -4.21 -3.95
C SER A 191 3.37 -3.12 -5.00
N GLN A 192 2.82 -3.45 -6.19
CA GLN A 192 2.50 -2.44 -7.19
C GLN A 192 1.33 -1.55 -6.75
N MET A 193 0.30 -2.15 -6.14
CA MET A 193 -0.85 -1.41 -5.65
C MET A 193 -0.47 -0.48 -4.49
N LEU A 194 0.39 -0.95 -3.58
CA LEU A 194 0.96 -0.12 -2.51
C LEU A 194 1.82 1.01 -3.07
N ASP A 195 2.68 0.72 -4.06
CA ASP A 195 3.49 1.71 -4.77
C ASP A 195 2.63 2.80 -5.43
N ASN A 196 1.55 2.40 -6.11
CA ASN A 196 0.61 3.34 -6.72
C ASN A 196 0.00 4.30 -5.69
N THR A 197 -0.40 3.77 -4.53
CA THR A 197 -1.04 4.59 -3.48
C THR A 197 -0.02 5.49 -2.79
N LEU A 198 1.17 4.98 -2.49
CA LEU A 198 2.26 5.77 -1.91
C LEU A 198 2.68 6.92 -2.82
N GLU A 199 2.93 6.62 -4.11
CA GLU A 199 3.27 7.61 -5.13
C GLU A 199 2.16 8.66 -5.26
N PHE A 200 0.90 8.23 -5.30
CA PHE A 200 -0.24 9.14 -5.39
C PHE A 200 -0.32 10.11 -4.21
N LEU A 201 -0.17 9.64 -2.98
CA LEU A 201 -0.15 10.51 -1.79
C LEU A 201 1.01 11.49 -1.86
N HIS A 202 2.20 11.01 -2.22
CA HIS A 202 3.38 11.87 -2.34
C HIS A 202 3.21 12.94 -3.42
N MET A 203 2.68 12.59 -4.59
CA MET A 203 2.40 13.54 -5.67
C MET A 203 1.32 14.56 -5.30
N ASN A 204 0.47 14.24 -4.33
CA ASN A 204 -0.51 15.17 -3.73
C ASN A 204 0.05 15.99 -2.55
N GLY A 205 1.37 15.98 -2.34
CA GLY A 205 2.05 16.85 -1.38
C GLY A 205 2.30 16.23 0.00
N PHE A 206 1.96 14.96 0.22
CA PHE A 206 2.33 14.30 1.47
C PHE A 206 3.85 14.09 1.54
N PRO A 207 4.51 14.43 2.67
CA PRO A 207 5.85 13.97 2.93
C PRO A 207 5.92 12.44 2.80
N LEU A 208 6.99 11.94 2.20
CA LEU A 208 7.08 10.53 1.84
C LEU A 208 6.96 9.60 3.07
N SER A 209 7.63 9.95 4.18
CA SER A 209 7.55 9.18 5.43
C SER A 209 6.17 9.25 6.09
N LEU A 210 5.47 10.41 6.00
CA LEU A 210 4.09 10.51 6.49
C LEU A 210 3.14 9.64 5.67
N ALA A 211 3.27 9.62 4.35
CA ALA A 211 2.49 8.72 3.49
C ALA A 211 2.71 7.25 3.87
N GLY A 212 3.97 6.85 4.13
CA GLY A 212 4.29 5.53 4.64
C GLY A 212 3.65 5.23 6.00
N MET A 213 3.67 6.18 6.92
CA MET A 213 3.02 6.04 8.25
C MET A 213 1.50 5.92 8.17
N ILE A 214 0.87 6.58 7.22
CA ILE A 214 -0.60 6.49 7.00
C ILE A 214 -0.96 5.12 6.45
N LEU A 215 -0.19 4.61 5.49
CA LEU A 215 -0.45 3.32 4.85
C LEU A 215 -0.11 2.14 5.76
N LEU A 216 0.95 2.26 6.55
CA LEU A 216 1.50 1.23 7.43
C LEU A 216 1.57 1.77 8.86
N PRO A 217 0.43 2.03 9.51
CA PRO A 217 0.42 2.59 10.84
C PRO A 217 0.98 1.60 11.87
N GLU A 218 1.62 2.14 12.91
CA GLU A 218 1.97 1.34 14.09
C GLU A 218 0.72 0.89 14.86
N PRO A 219 0.82 -0.08 15.80
CA PRO A 219 -0.28 -0.44 16.68
C PRO A 219 -0.50 0.65 17.74
N TRP A 220 -1.09 1.77 17.34
CA TRP A 220 -1.22 3.01 18.10
C TRP A 220 -2.28 2.98 19.23
N GLN A 221 -3.17 2.00 19.23
CA GLN A 221 -4.24 1.91 20.23
C GLN A 221 -3.72 1.56 21.63
N GLY A 222 -2.49 1.09 21.75
CA GLY A 222 -1.88 0.67 23.01
C GLY A 222 -1.75 1.80 24.04
N SER A 223 -1.72 1.45 25.32
CA SER A 223 -1.63 2.42 26.43
C SER A 223 -0.31 3.20 26.49
N LYS A 224 0.75 2.67 25.90
CA LYS A 224 2.11 3.25 25.92
C LYS A 224 2.37 4.30 24.84
N THR A 225 1.49 4.43 23.86
CA THR A 225 1.64 5.40 22.77
C THR A 225 1.31 6.81 23.27
N GLU A 226 2.09 7.81 22.90
CA GLU A 226 1.82 9.21 23.22
C GLU A 226 0.47 9.67 22.67
N THR A 227 -0.25 10.51 23.42
CA THR A 227 -1.58 11.01 23.02
C THR A 227 -1.54 11.71 21.66
N ALA A 228 -0.53 12.55 21.40
CA ALA A 228 -0.42 13.25 20.12
C ALA A 228 -0.24 12.29 18.94
N TRP A 229 0.51 11.18 19.11
CA TRP A 229 0.66 10.17 18.07
C TRP A 229 -0.65 9.39 17.86
N LYS A 230 -1.40 9.08 18.95
CA LYS A 230 -2.73 8.48 18.85
C LYS A 230 -3.68 9.36 18.06
N ASP A 231 -3.68 10.66 18.31
CA ASP A 231 -4.56 11.60 17.61
C ASP A 231 -4.21 11.67 16.11
N LEU A 232 -2.92 11.66 15.75
CA LEU A 232 -2.45 11.59 14.37
C LEU A 232 -2.99 10.34 13.67
N TYR A 233 -2.72 9.16 14.22
CA TYR A 233 -3.13 7.90 13.61
C TYR A 233 -4.65 7.74 13.58
N ARG A 234 -5.32 8.13 14.65
CA ARG A 234 -6.77 8.10 14.73
C ARG A 234 -7.42 9.00 13.69
N TYR A 235 -6.85 10.18 13.46
CA TYR A 235 -7.31 11.10 12.41
C TYR A 235 -7.24 10.46 11.03
N TYR A 236 -6.09 9.90 10.66
CA TYR A 236 -5.96 9.26 9.36
C TYR A 236 -6.73 7.95 9.25
N ALA A 237 -6.93 7.23 10.33
CA ALA A 237 -7.75 6.01 10.35
C ALA A 237 -9.24 6.26 10.04
N THR A 238 -9.74 7.49 10.17
CA THR A 238 -11.10 7.85 9.70
C THR A 238 -11.20 7.94 8.17
N MET A 239 -10.07 8.02 7.48
CA MET A 239 -10.01 8.29 6.04
C MET A 239 -9.23 7.23 5.23
N MET A 240 -8.36 6.46 5.89
CA MET A 240 -7.53 5.43 5.26
C MET A 240 -7.42 4.23 6.18
N GLU A 241 -7.81 3.09 5.67
CA GLU A 241 -7.57 1.81 6.31
C GLU A 241 -6.09 1.41 6.26
N PRO A 242 -5.58 0.63 7.24
CA PRO A 242 -4.21 0.15 7.20
C PRO A 242 -4.01 -0.83 6.03
N TRP A 243 -2.85 -0.75 5.40
CA TRP A 243 -2.34 -1.74 4.46
C TRP A 243 -1.52 -2.74 5.27
N ASP A 244 -2.09 -3.89 5.57
CA ASP A 244 -1.58 -4.79 6.59
C ASP A 244 -1.07 -6.12 6.03
N GLY A 245 -0.06 -6.65 6.71
CA GLY A 245 0.61 -7.89 6.40
C GLY A 245 2.08 -7.84 6.82
N PRO A 246 2.82 -8.95 6.71
CA PRO A 246 4.25 -8.96 6.97
C PRO A 246 4.98 -8.07 5.98
N ALA A 247 5.55 -6.95 6.41
CA ALA A 247 6.16 -5.99 5.51
C ALA A 247 7.44 -5.35 6.05
N ALA A 248 8.50 -5.42 5.26
CA ALA A 248 9.66 -4.53 5.35
C ALA A 248 9.73 -3.76 4.04
N ILE A 249 9.54 -2.44 4.10
CA ILE A 249 9.40 -1.59 2.93
C ILE A 249 10.49 -0.54 2.95
N LEU A 250 11.19 -0.41 1.82
CA LEU A 250 12.09 0.72 1.54
C LEU A 250 11.47 1.52 0.40
N TYR A 251 11.46 2.83 0.53
CA TYR A 251 10.86 3.71 -0.46
C TYR A 251 11.58 5.03 -0.57
N SER A 252 11.57 5.62 -1.76
CA SER A 252 12.30 6.86 -2.05
C SER A 252 11.67 7.63 -3.19
N ASP A 253 11.81 8.95 -3.13
CA ASP A 253 11.53 9.87 -4.23
C ASP A 253 12.81 10.39 -4.93
N GLY A 254 13.98 9.90 -4.52
CA GLY A 254 15.29 10.31 -5.01
C GLY A 254 16.00 11.36 -4.16
N ASP A 255 15.27 12.15 -3.38
CA ASP A 255 15.81 13.13 -2.43
C ASP A 255 15.74 12.62 -0.99
N THR A 256 14.74 11.78 -0.71
CA THR A 256 14.49 11.20 0.59
C THR A 256 14.42 9.67 0.47
N VAL A 257 15.06 8.97 1.39
CA VAL A 257 14.97 7.52 1.54
C VAL A 257 14.26 7.21 2.85
N CYS A 258 13.23 6.37 2.79
CA CYS A 258 12.48 5.94 3.94
C CYS A 258 12.50 4.41 4.08
N ALA A 259 12.31 3.96 5.31
CA ALA A 259 12.11 2.56 5.62
C ALA A 259 10.99 2.41 6.66
N SER A 260 10.12 1.41 6.48
CA SER A 260 9.03 1.12 7.42
C SER A 260 8.91 -0.39 7.64
N LEU A 261 8.54 -0.75 8.87
CA LEU A 261 8.13 -2.11 9.20
C LEU A 261 6.63 -2.17 9.51
N ASP A 262 6.06 -3.33 9.23
CA ASP A 262 4.69 -3.64 9.61
C ASP A 262 4.45 -3.49 11.12
N ARG A 263 3.19 -3.32 11.52
CA ARG A 263 2.78 -3.11 12.91
C ARG A 263 3.19 -4.22 13.87
N ASN A 264 3.43 -5.43 13.38
CA ASN A 264 3.85 -6.58 14.19
C ASN A 264 5.35 -6.86 14.11
N GLY A 265 6.07 -6.22 13.18
CA GLY A 265 7.49 -6.43 12.97
C GLY A 265 7.83 -7.85 12.52
N LEU A 266 6.98 -8.45 11.68
CA LEU A 266 7.11 -9.84 11.23
C LEU A 266 8.31 -10.03 10.30
N ARG A 267 8.68 -8.99 9.55
CA ARG A 267 9.87 -8.99 8.71
C ARG A 267 11.04 -8.32 9.43
N PRO A 268 12.26 -8.84 9.30
CA PRO A 268 13.43 -8.16 9.82
C PRO A 268 13.87 -7.02 8.91
N LEU A 269 14.33 -5.91 9.50
CA LEU A 269 15.07 -4.88 8.81
C LEU A 269 16.21 -4.39 9.69
N ARG A 270 17.44 -4.64 9.25
CA ARG A 270 18.68 -4.33 9.95
C ARG A 270 19.30 -3.11 9.33
N CYS A 271 19.86 -2.27 10.19
CA CYS A 271 20.51 -1.03 9.82
C CYS A 271 21.96 -1.07 10.26
N ALA A 272 22.84 -0.53 9.44
CA ALA A 272 24.25 -0.33 9.76
C ALA A 272 24.73 1.00 9.19
N LEU A 273 25.43 1.77 10.01
CA LEU A 273 26.06 3.05 9.63
C LEU A 273 27.58 2.88 9.73
N THR A 274 28.28 3.31 8.70
CA THR A 274 29.74 3.30 8.65
C THR A 274 30.32 4.65 9.07
N ASP A 275 31.61 4.70 9.36
CA ASP A 275 32.33 5.93 9.71
C ASP A 275 32.48 6.90 8.53
N ASP A 276 32.42 6.41 7.30
CA ASP A 276 32.38 7.20 6.08
C ASP A 276 30.94 7.60 5.67
N HIS A 277 29.99 7.56 6.62
CA HIS A 277 28.60 8.00 6.49
C HIS A 277 27.75 7.22 5.48
N ARG A 278 28.08 5.98 5.17
CA ARG A 278 27.20 5.10 4.41
C ARG A 278 26.18 4.42 5.33
N LEU A 279 24.90 4.54 4.99
CA LEU A 279 23.81 3.84 5.66
C LEU A 279 23.36 2.64 4.83
N GLY A 280 23.39 1.47 5.41
CA GLY A 280 22.87 0.23 4.81
C GLY A 280 21.64 -0.28 5.54
N LEU A 281 20.60 -0.63 4.78
CA LEU A 281 19.36 -1.21 5.26
C LEU A 281 19.14 -2.56 4.55
N SER A 282 18.94 -3.65 5.30
CA SER A 282 18.80 -4.98 4.72
C SER A 282 17.97 -5.91 5.60
N SER A 283 17.25 -6.84 4.98
CA SER A 283 16.61 -7.95 5.70
C SER A 283 17.62 -8.88 6.39
N GLU A 284 18.87 -8.95 5.87
CA GLU A 284 19.91 -9.82 6.37
C GLU A 284 21.09 -9.01 6.94
N ALA A 285 21.74 -9.56 7.96
CA ALA A 285 22.96 -8.97 8.51
C ALA A 285 24.17 -9.26 7.61
N GLY A 286 25.06 -8.26 7.46
CA GLY A 286 26.37 -8.44 6.83
C GLY A 286 26.39 -8.50 5.30
N VAL A 287 25.31 -8.12 4.62
CA VAL A 287 25.22 -8.21 3.14
C VAL A 287 25.52 -6.91 2.40
N LEU A 288 25.68 -5.77 3.10
CA LEU A 288 25.68 -4.46 2.46
C LEU A 288 27.05 -3.80 2.34
N PHE A 289 28.03 -4.23 3.11
CA PHE A 289 29.35 -3.59 3.14
C PHE A 289 30.47 -4.62 2.96
N GLU A 290 31.58 -4.14 2.39
CA GLU A 290 32.80 -4.93 2.28
C GLU A 290 33.30 -5.35 3.68
N GLU A 291 34.08 -6.43 3.75
CA GLU A 291 34.62 -6.97 5.01
C GLU A 291 35.43 -5.93 5.81
N ASN A 292 36.02 -4.96 5.14
CA ASN A 292 36.85 -3.90 5.74
C ASN A 292 36.06 -2.63 6.13
N ALA A 293 34.75 -2.58 5.93
CA ALA A 293 33.97 -1.41 6.29
C ALA A 293 33.90 -1.25 7.81
N HIS A 294 34.27 -0.08 8.31
CA HIS A 294 34.19 0.23 9.75
C HIS A 294 32.77 0.69 10.11
N ILE A 295 32.03 -0.17 10.81
CA ILE A 295 30.65 0.09 11.20
C ILE A 295 30.63 0.71 12.59
N VAL A 296 30.16 1.95 12.67
CA VAL A 296 30.05 2.72 13.93
C VAL A 296 28.74 2.47 14.66
N ARG A 297 27.68 2.08 13.96
CA ARG A 297 26.37 1.78 14.59
C ARG A 297 25.66 0.65 13.88
N ARG A 298 25.09 -0.30 14.65
CA ARG A 298 24.16 -1.34 14.16
C ARG A 298 22.90 -1.30 15.00
N TRP A 299 21.74 -1.37 14.33
CA TRP A 299 20.45 -1.50 15.01
C TRP A 299 19.46 -2.22 14.09
N LYS A 300 18.28 -2.46 14.60
CA LYS A 300 17.15 -3.01 13.82
C LYS A 300 15.93 -2.11 14.00
N LEU A 301 15.12 -1.98 12.98
CA LEU A 301 13.81 -1.38 13.13
C LEU A 301 12.91 -2.32 13.94
N LYS A 302 12.05 -1.74 14.75
CA LYS A 302 11.03 -2.45 15.54
C LYS A 302 9.69 -2.42 14.80
N ALA A 303 8.72 -3.16 15.31
CA ALA A 303 7.34 -3.14 14.85
C ALA A 303 6.79 -1.72 14.77
N GLY A 304 6.26 -1.34 13.61
CA GLY A 304 5.71 -0.02 13.35
C GLY A 304 6.72 1.14 13.34
N ASP A 305 8.02 0.83 13.31
CA ASP A 305 9.04 1.88 13.16
C ASP A 305 9.09 2.41 11.73
N VAL A 306 9.41 3.69 11.63
CA VAL A 306 9.73 4.40 10.39
C VAL A 306 11.07 5.10 10.52
N LEU A 307 11.83 5.17 9.43
CA LEU A 307 13.11 5.85 9.34
C LEU A 307 13.12 6.72 8.08
N GLU A 308 13.72 7.90 8.16
CA GLU A 308 13.88 8.81 7.04
C GLU A 308 15.32 9.32 6.96
N VAL A 309 15.87 9.36 5.75
CA VAL A 309 17.16 10.00 5.45
C VAL A 309 16.93 11.02 4.33
N ASN A 310 17.31 12.26 4.59
CA ASN A 310 17.37 13.27 3.56
C ASN A 310 18.76 13.23 2.89
N LEU A 311 18.81 12.94 1.60
CA LEU A 311 20.06 12.75 0.86
C LEU A 311 20.83 14.06 0.62
N HIS A 312 20.15 15.21 0.63
CA HIS A 312 20.82 16.50 0.45
C HIS A 312 21.55 16.97 1.71
N THR A 313 20.95 16.72 2.89
CA THR A 313 21.48 17.20 4.16
C THR A 313 22.24 16.12 4.93
N GLY A 314 22.06 14.85 4.57
CA GLY A 314 22.56 13.70 5.33
C GLY A 314 21.83 13.48 6.66
N GLN A 315 20.71 14.19 6.90
CA GLN A 315 19.97 14.06 8.14
C GLN A 315 19.25 12.72 8.21
N LEU A 316 19.53 11.95 9.26
CA LEU A 316 18.82 10.74 9.64
C LEU A 316 17.80 11.08 10.73
N MET A 317 16.52 10.79 10.47
CA MET A 317 15.44 10.89 11.46
C MET A 317 14.89 9.50 11.76
N GLU A 318 14.84 9.16 13.04
CA GLU A 318 14.28 7.89 13.52
C GLU A 318 12.81 8.04 13.91
N SER A 319 12.15 6.93 14.14
CA SER A 319 10.70 6.79 14.30
C SER A 319 10.08 7.78 15.28
N GLU A 320 10.63 7.91 16.47
CA GLU A 320 10.11 8.80 17.52
C GLU A 320 10.13 10.28 17.08
N ALA A 321 11.24 10.70 16.46
CA ALA A 321 11.39 12.08 15.99
C ALA A 321 10.40 12.40 14.86
N LEU A 322 10.20 11.45 13.91
CA LEU A 322 9.25 11.60 12.81
C LEU A 322 7.81 11.66 13.32
N LYS A 323 7.43 10.72 14.17
CA LYS A 323 6.07 10.68 14.76
C LYS A 323 5.76 11.94 15.55
N THR A 324 6.70 12.40 16.37
CA THR A 324 6.56 13.64 17.14
C THR A 324 6.46 14.87 16.24
N ARG A 325 7.28 14.95 15.19
CA ARG A 325 7.20 16.03 14.20
C ARG A 325 5.81 16.10 13.59
N TYR A 326 5.34 15.01 12.98
CA TYR A 326 4.05 15.02 12.29
C TYR A 326 2.86 15.17 13.22
N ALA A 327 2.89 14.56 14.41
CA ALA A 327 1.81 14.69 15.37
C ALA A 327 1.62 16.12 15.92
N ARG A 328 2.69 16.94 15.87
CA ARG A 328 2.65 18.35 16.30
C ARG A 328 2.45 19.34 15.17
N GLU A 329 2.57 18.90 13.92
CA GLU A 329 2.44 19.76 12.74
C GLU A 329 1.03 20.32 12.58
N LYS A 330 0.01 19.54 12.99
CA LYS A 330 -1.40 19.89 12.85
C LYS A 330 -2.16 19.57 14.14
N PRO A 331 -3.28 20.27 14.39
CA PRO A 331 -4.05 20.08 15.62
C PRO A 331 -5.00 18.87 15.56
N TYR A 332 -4.47 17.66 15.35
CA TYR A 332 -5.27 16.45 15.18
C TYR A 332 -6.21 16.19 16.35
N GLY A 333 -5.76 16.40 17.59
CA GLY A 333 -6.59 16.24 18.79
C GLY A 333 -7.80 17.16 18.80
N GLU A 334 -7.67 18.40 18.29
CA GLU A 334 -8.79 19.33 18.14
C GLU A 334 -9.76 18.85 17.05
N TRP A 335 -9.21 18.39 15.93
CA TRP A 335 -10.02 17.89 14.81
C TRP A 335 -10.82 16.63 15.21
N MET A 336 -10.26 15.79 16.07
CA MET A 336 -10.91 14.57 16.55
C MET A 336 -12.00 14.82 17.60
N LYS A 337 -12.11 16.02 18.17
CA LYS A 337 -13.21 16.38 19.10
C LYS A 337 -14.59 16.37 18.43
N GLN A 338 -14.65 16.42 17.11
CA GLN A 338 -15.89 16.32 16.36
C GLN A 338 -16.38 14.87 16.18
N LEU A 339 -15.53 13.90 16.46
CA LEU A 339 -15.92 12.50 16.47
C LEU A 339 -16.81 12.22 17.69
N ILE A 340 -18.00 11.69 17.44
CA ILE A 340 -18.96 11.33 18.48
C ILE A 340 -18.93 9.81 18.65
N ARG A 341 -18.87 9.35 19.90
CA ARG A 341 -19.09 7.94 20.20
C ARG A 341 -20.59 7.67 20.33
N LEU A 342 -21.01 6.48 19.91
CA LEU A 342 -22.41 6.08 20.07
C LEU A 342 -22.86 6.17 21.52
N SER A 343 -21.99 5.79 22.47
CA SER A 343 -22.24 5.90 23.90
C SER A 343 -22.52 7.32 24.40
N ASP A 344 -22.04 8.33 23.69
CA ASP A 344 -22.18 9.74 24.08
C ASP A 344 -23.48 10.37 23.54
N LEU A 345 -24.25 9.61 22.74
CA LEU A 345 -25.53 10.07 22.21
C LEU A 345 -26.65 9.92 23.25
N PRO A 346 -27.45 10.98 23.50
CA PRO A 346 -28.58 10.89 24.39
C PRO A 346 -29.63 9.89 23.85
N GLY A 347 -30.14 9.03 24.67
CA GLY A 347 -31.19 8.06 24.32
C GLY A 347 -30.66 6.70 23.84
N ALA A 348 -29.37 6.43 23.99
CA ALA A 348 -28.82 5.08 23.87
C ALA A 348 -29.21 4.18 25.07
N GLU A 349 -30.45 4.28 25.53
CA GLU A 349 -30.96 3.25 26.45
C GLU A 349 -31.02 1.93 25.68
N GLU A 350 -30.40 0.91 26.26
CA GLU A 350 -30.60 -0.47 25.82
C GLU A 350 -32.09 -0.78 25.83
N ARG A 351 -32.76 -0.64 24.72
CA ARG A 351 -34.08 -1.23 24.51
C ARG A 351 -33.89 -2.74 24.30
N GLY A 352 -33.42 -3.37 25.37
CA GLY A 352 -33.41 -4.82 25.47
C GLY A 352 -34.84 -5.29 25.69
N ASN A 353 -35.67 -5.27 24.69
CA ASN A 353 -36.84 -6.08 24.68
C ASN A 353 -36.39 -7.54 24.66
N ALA A 354 -36.40 -8.21 25.77
CA ALA A 354 -36.18 -9.64 25.83
C ALA A 354 -37.13 -10.30 24.81
N LEU A 355 -36.56 -10.92 23.80
CA LEU A 355 -37.32 -11.63 22.78
C LEU A 355 -38.10 -12.78 23.45
N SER A 356 -39.36 -12.95 23.11
CA SER A 356 -40.08 -14.15 23.52
C SER A 356 -39.47 -15.40 22.91
N GLU A 357 -39.64 -16.56 23.54
CA GLU A 357 -39.13 -17.83 22.99
C GLU A 357 -39.56 -18.07 21.53
N HIS A 358 -40.80 -17.69 21.20
CA HIS A 358 -41.30 -17.77 19.83
C HIS A 358 -40.52 -16.87 18.89
N GLN A 359 -40.24 -15.62 19.26
CA GLN A 359 -39.45 -14.69 18.45
C GLN A 359 -38.01 -15.17 18.27
N GLN A 360 -37.41 -15.72 19.36
CA GLN A 360 -36.08 -16.32 19.26
C GLN A 360 -36.05 -17.49 18.28
N ALA A 361 -37.03 -18.39 18.36
CA ALA A 361 -37.14 -19.53 17.45
C ALA A 361 -37.37 -19.11 15.98
N VAL A 362 -38.14 -18.03 15.74
CA VAL A 362 -38.36 -17.47 14.41
C VAL A 362 -37.08 -16.85 13.88
N LEU A 363 -36.40 -16.04 14.69
CA LEU A 363 -35.14 -15.40 14.30
C LEU A 363 -34.02 -16.42 14.07
N SER A 364 -33.88 -17.42 14.93
CA SER A 364 -32.91 -18.51 14.74
C SER A 364 -33.12 -19.21 13.41
N ARG A 365 -34.38 -19.51 13.05
CA ARG A 365 -34.70 -20.09 11.73
C ARG A 365 -34.43 -19.13 10.58
N ALA A 366 -34.78 -17.86 10.74
CA ALA A 366 -34.58 -16.85 9.69
C ALA A 366 -33.09 -16.64 9.40
N PHE A 367 -32.23 -16.71 10.41
CA PHE A 367 -30.78 -16.60 10.31
C PHE A 367 -30.08 -17.97 10.16
N HIS A 368 -30.82 -19.05 10.02
CA HIS A 368 -30.31 -20.43 9.85
C HIS A 368 -29.43 -20.93 10.99
N TYR A 369 -29.61 -20.42 12.21
CA TYR A 369 -28.94 -20.97 13.39
C TYR A 369 -29.55 -22.31 13.77
N THR A 370 -28.70 -23.32 13.89
CA THR A 370 -29.05 -24.64 14.41
C THR A 370 -28.95 -24.65 15.96
N TYR A 371 -29.47 -25.68 16.57
CA TYR A 371 -29.27 -25.94 17.99
C TYR A 371 -27.77 -26.06 18.33
N GLU A 372 -27.03 -26.73 17.45
CA GLU A 372 -25.59 -26.93 17.62
C GLU A 372 -24.83 -25.60 17.55
N ASP A 373 -25.16 -24.72 16.61
CA ASP A 373 -24.58 -23.38 16.52
C ASP A 373 -24.78 -22.60 17.82
N VAL A 374 -25.99 -22.66 18.39
CA VAL A 374 -26.28 -21.98 19.65
C VAL A 374 -25.50 -22.57 20.81
N GLN A 375 -25.44 -23.90 20.93
CA GLN A 375 -24.79 -24.56 22.07
C GLN A 375 -23.25 -24.59 21.96
N SER A 376 -22.72 -24.79 20.77
CA SER A 376 -21.28 -25.04 20.57
C SER A 376 -20.52 -23.79 20.17
N ILE A 377 -21.21 -22.75 19.65
CA ILE A 377 -20.58 -21.53 19.19
C ILE A 377 -21.05 -20.32 20.01
N LEU A 378 -22.33 -19.95 19.91
CA LEU A 378 -22.83 -18.70 20.48
C LEU A 378 -22.79 -18.68 22.01
N LEU A 379 -23.19 -19.77 22.65
CA LEU A 379 -23.21 -19.85 24.11
C LEU A 379 -21.79 -19.82 24.73
N PRO A 380 -20.78 -20.54 24.20
CA PRO A 380 -19.40 -20.39 24.65
C PRO A 380 -18.86 -18.98 24.43
N MET A 381 -19.13 -18.36 23.27
CA MET A 381 -18.72 -16.98 23.00
C MET A 381 -19.30 -16.01 24.02
N ALA A 382 -20.62 -16.10 24.30
CA ALA A 382 -21.30 -15.24 25.25
C ALA A 382 -20.80 -15.44 26.70
N LYS A 383 -20.44 -16.68 27.07
CA LYS A 383 -19.94 -16.99 28.42
C LYS A 383 -18.49 -16.63 28.65
N ASN A 384 -17.65 -16.87 27.67
CA ASN A 384 -16.21 -16.85 27.84
C ASN A 384 -15.55 -15.61 27.17
N GLY A 385 -16.27 -14.88 26.33
CA GLY A 385 -15.72 -13.77 25.54
C GLY A 385 -14.66 -14.22 24.54
N THR A 386 -14.67 -15.49 24.14
CA THR A 386 -13.69 -16.06 23.20
C THR A 386 -14.38 -16.90 22.14
N GLU A 387 -13.85 -16.88 20.92
CA GLU A 387 -14.33 -17.72 19.84
C GLU A 387 -14.00 -19.20 20.14
N PRO A 388 -14.98 -20.12 20.09
CA PRO A 388 -14.71 -21.55 20.32
C PRO A 388 -14.00 -22.18 19.12
N ILE A 389 -13.27 -23.26 19.38
CA ILE A 389 -12.68 -24.08 18.32
C ILE A 389 -13.80 -24.98 17.77
N VAL A 390 -14.09 -24.81 16.49
CA VAL A 390 -15.11 -25.60 15.76
C VAL A 390 -14.52 -26.16 14.49
N SER A 391 -15.11 -27.24 13.95
CA SER A 391 -14.73 -27.75 12.64
C SER A 391 -15.19 -26.79 11.53
N MET A 392 -14.38 -26.64 10.50
CA MET A 392 -14.67 -25.79 9.35
C MET A 392 -15.34 -26.57 8.25
N GLY A 393 -16.60 -26.21 7.99
CA GLY A 393 -17.41 -26.81 6.92
C GLY A 393 -17.93 -28.20 7.24
N ALA A 394 -18.91 -28.64 6.50
CA ALA A 394 -19.46 -29.99 6.50
C ALA A 394 -19.19 -30.66 5.15
N ASP A 395 -18.69 -31.90 5.17
CA ASP A 395 -18.48 -32.69 3.95
C ASP A 395 -19.74 -33.48 3.56
N GLU A 396 -20.86 -33.19 4.20
CA GLU A 396 -22.13 -33.84 3.87
C GLU A 396 -22.65 -33.40 2.50
N PRO A 397 -23.10 -34.36 1.68
CA PRO A 397 -23.70 -34.01 0.39
C PRO A 397 -25.03 -33.29 0.62
N ILE A 398 -25.24 -32.20 -0.12
CA ILE A 398 -26.48 -31.47 -0.10
C ILE A 398 -27.57 -32.31 -0.69
N ALA A 399 -28.64 -32.55 0.07
CA ALA A 399 -29.81 -33.31 -0.41
C ALA A 399 -30.61 -32.49 -1.40
N ALA A 400 -30.37 -32.64 -2.71
CA ALA A 400 -30.98 -31.85 -3.78
C ALA A 400 -32.52 -31.94 -3.82
N LEU A 401 -33.08 -33.04 -3.28
CA LEU A 401 -34.55 -33.27 -3.22
C LEU A 401 -35.14 -32.95 -1.84
N SER A 402 -34.37 -32.34 -0.95
CA SER A 402 -34.84 -31.93 0.38
C SER A 402 -35.93 -30.86 0.24
N LYS A 403 -36.95 -30.94 1.10
CA LYS A 403 -37.91 -29.86 1.28
C LYS A 403 -37.41 -28.75 2.20
N THR A 404 -36.26 -28.95 2.81
CA THR A 404 -35.59 -27.97 3.64
C THR A 404 -34.82 -27.01 2.73
N HIS A 405 -34.94 -25.72 2.99
CA HIS A 405 -34.16 -24.69 2.30
C HIS A 405 -32.91 -24.37 3.10
N PRO A 406 -31.77 -24.97 2.82
CA PRO A 406 -30.55 -24.66 3.52
C PRO A 406 -30.09 -23.23 3.19
N SER A 407 -29.27 -22.65 4.06
CA SER A 407 -28.63 -21.37 3.79
C SER A 407 -27.81 -21.44 2.49
N LEU A 408 -27.76 -20.34 1.76
CA LEU A 408 -26.91 -20.23 0.57
C LEU A 408 -25.45 -20.63 0.88
N PHE A 409 -24.97 -20.31 2.08
CA PHE A 409 -23.60 -20.63 2.51
C PHE A 409 -23.34 -22.15 2.63
N ASP A 410 -24.37 -22.96 2.88
CA ASP A 410 -24.25 -24.42 3.01
C ASP A 410 -23.93 -25.08 1.64
N TYR A 411 -24.14 -24.37 0.53
CA TYR A 411 -23.81 -24.85 -0.82
C TYR A 411 -22.34 -24.68 -1.19
N PHE A 412 -21.57 -23.91 -0.39
CA PHE A 412 -20.17 -23.66 -0.64
C PHE A 412 -19.31 -24.58 0.22
N ARG A 413 -18.30 -25.18 -0.38
CA ARG A 413 -17.34 -26.05 0.28
C ARG A 413 -15.93 -25.54 0.12
N GLN A 414 -15.15 -25.70 1.16
CA GLN A 414 -13.73 -25.50 1.07
C GLN A 414 -13.10 -26.61 0.24
N ARG A 415 -12.36 -26.27 -0.82
CA ARG A 415 -11.77 -27.23 -1.76
C ARG A 415 -10.38 -27.70 -1.42
N PHE A 416 -9.70 -27.02 -0.52
CA PHE A 416 -8.31 -27.29 -0.17
C PHE A 416 -8.08 -27.05 1.31
N ALA A 417 -6.96 -27.58 1.81
CA ALA A 417 -6.57 -27.39 3.19
C ALA A 417 -6.46 -25.90 3.54
N GLN A 418 -6.98 -25.55 4.71
CA GLN A 418 -6.90 -24.21 5.21
C GLN A 418 -5.47 -23.88 5.60
N VAL A 419 -4.97 -22.70 5.24
CA VAL A 419 -3.67 -22.20 5.65
C VAL A 419 -3.71 -21.75 7.12
N THR A 420 -2.59 -21.90 7.83
CA THR A 420 -2.48 -21.50 9.24
C THR A 420 -2.68 -20.00 9.44
N ASN A 421 -2.19 -19.20 8.49
CA ASN A 421 -2.36 -17.74 8.49
C ASN A 421 -3.03 -17.33 7.19
N PRO A 422 -4.37 -17.41 7.10
CA PRO A 422 -5.08 -16.99 5.90
C PRO A 422 -4.90 -15.49 5.68
N PRO A 423 -4.91 -15.00 4.44
CA PRO A 423 -4.95 -13.58 4.14
C PRO A 423 -6.15 -12.93 4.81
N ILE A 424 -5.92 -11.79 5.44
CA ILE A 424 -6.97 -10.98 6.08
C ILE A 424 -7.09 -9.68 5.28
N ASP A 425 -8.28 -9.37 4.80
CA ASP A 425 -8.57 -8.08 4.18
C ASP A 425 -8.94 -7.02 5.25
N ALA A 426 -8.95 -5.74 4.87
CA ALA A 426 -9.22 -4.65 5.80
C ALA A 426 -10.59 -4.77 6.49
N LEU A 427 -11.61 -5.29 5.79
CA LEU A 427 -12.95 -5.49 6.38
C LEU A 427 -12.94 -6.59 7.43
N ARG A 428 -12.25 -7.69 7.14
CA ARG A 428 -12.12 -8.80 8.07
C ARG A 428 -11.28 -8.44 9.28
N GLU A 429 -10.24 -7.64 9.09
CA GLU A 429 -9.40 -7.10 10.16
C GLU A 429 -10.23 -6.24 11.12
N GLU A 430 -11.08 -5.34 10.61
CA GLU A 430 -11.98 -4.53 11.41
C GLU A 430 -12.92 -5.38 12.27
N ILE A 431 -13.48 -6.44 11.71
CA ILE A 431 -14.40 -7.33 12.44
C ILE A 431 -13.70 -8.15 13.51
N LYS A 432 -12.47 -8.59 13.28
CA LYS A 432 -11.76 -9.53 14.17
C LYS A 432 -10.89 -8.85 15.22
N THR A 433 -10.30 -7.72 14.90
CA THR A 433 -9.27 -7.08 15.73
C THR A 433 -9.66 -5.68 16.21
N ASP A 434 -10.52 -4.99 15.49
CA ASP A 434 -11.08 -3.71 15.87
C ASP A 434 -12.58 -3.71 15.61
N CYS A 435 -13.36 -3.65 16.68
CA CYS A 435 -14.82 -3.55 16.62
C CYS A 435 -15.31 -2.12 16.38
N SER A 436 -14.40 -1.18 16.16
CA SER A 436 -14.76 0.22 15.88
C SER A 436 -15.10 0.40 14.40
N ILE A 437 -16.23 1.04 14.13
CA ILE A 437 -16.63 1.44 12.78
C ILE A 437 -16.93 2.94 12.79
N TYR A 438 -16.49 3.64 11.77
CA TYR A 438 -16.80 5.05 11.55
C TYR A 438 -18.01 5.17 10.62
N ILE A 439 -19.04 5.87 11.05
CA ILE A 439 -20.24 6.15 10.27
C ILE A 439 -20.30 7.64 9.99
N GLY A 440 -20.45 8.01 8.72
CA GLY A 440 -20.53 9.40 8.27
C GLY A 440 -19.78 9.62 6.98
N ASP A 441 -19.34 10.85 6.77
CA ASP A 441 -18.50 11.21 5.64
C ASP A 441 -17.05 10.82 5.95
N ASP A 442 -16.44 9.97 5.12
CA ASP A 442 -15.04 9.58 5.22
C ASP A 442 -14.07 10.76 5.04
N GLY A 443 -14.58 11.92 4.67
CA GLY A 443 -13.79 13.11 4.45
C GLY A 443 -13.00 13.07 3.14
N ASN A 444 -12.03 13.96 3.03
CA ASN A 444 -11.12 14.00 1.90
C ASN A 444 -9.69 13.79 2.38
N LEU A 445 -9.13 12.62 2.15
CA LEU A 445 -7.78 12.25 2.55
C LEU A 445 -6.70 13.27 2.12
N LEU A 446 -6.93 13.97 1.01
CA LEU A 446 -5.98 14.93 0.43
C LEU A 446 -6.15 16.38 0.95
N SER A 447 -7.04 16.60 1.89
CA SER A 447 -7.26 17.93 2.49
C SER A 447 -7.05 17.90 3.99
N ASP A 448 -6.50 18.99 4.50
CA ASP A 448 -6.39 19.21 5.93
C ASP A 448 -7.68 19.79 6.50
N GLY A 449 -8.01 19.43 7.73
CA GLY A 449 -9.14 19.99 8.44
C GLY A 449 -9.79 19.02 9.41
N PRO A 450 -10.73 19.48 10.23
CA PRO A 450 -11.45 18.62 11.13
C PRO A 450 -12.18 17.51 10.37
N VAL A 451 -12.38 16.38 11.01
CA VAL A 451 -13.21 15.28 10.49
C VAL A 451 -14.53 15.87 10.02
N ARG A 452 -14.77 15.87 8.71
CA ARG A 452 -15.88 16.64 8.14
C ARG A 452 -17.20 15.92 8.36
N THR A 453 -18.13 16.67 8.87
CA THR A 453 -19.55 16.38 8.71
C THR A 453 -19.94 16.70 7.25
N GLY A 454 -20.48 15.73 6.54
CA GLY A 454 -20.97 15.96 5.17
C GLY A 454 -21.97 17.10 5.07
N VAL A 455 -22.22 17.59 3.85
CA VAL A 455 -23.24 18.57 3.55
C VAL A 455 -24.61 18.03 3.99
N GLY A 456 -25.02 18.34 5.22
CA GLY A 456 -26.24 17.81 5.81
C GLY A 456 -26.12 17.48 7.30
N SER A 457 -25.13 18.02 8.01
CA SER A 457 -25.01 17.93 9.49
C SER A 457 -24.86 16.51 10.09
N SER A 458 -24.51 15.51 9.33
CA SER A 458 -24.17 14.20 9.90
C SER A 458 -22.75 14.23 10.46
N ARG A 459 -22.62 14.04 11.76
CA ARG A 459 -21.32 13.88 12.41
C ARG A 459 -20.82 12.45 12.23
N THR A 460 -19.51 12.27 12.05
CA THR A 460 -18.93 10.93 12.07
C THR A 460 -19.12 10.30 13.44
N VAL A 461 -19.66 9.09 13.48
CA VAL A 461 -19.95 8.36 14.71
C VAL A 461 -19.05 7.15 14.76
N GLN A 462 -18.37 6.97 15.87
CA GLN A 462 -17.62 5.75 16.16
C GLN A 462 -18.53 4.80 16.92
N LEU A 463 -18.74 3.62 16.35
CA LEU A 463 -19.37 2.50 17.04
C LEU A 463 -18.27 1.63 17.63
N SER A 464 -18.24 1.50 18.94
CA SER A 464 -17.40 0.51 19.64
C SER A 464 -18.32 -0.56 20.21
N GLY A 465 -18.07 -1.82 19.86
CA GLY A 465 -18.76 -2.96 20.45
C GLY A 465 -18.20 -3.33 21.82
#